data_d80c9a49629cb402bdd4c918cd5abe2c
#
_entry.id   d80c9a49629cb402bdd4c918cd5abe2c
#
_cell.length_a   1.000
_cell.length_b   1.000
_cell.length_c   1.000
_cell.angle_alpha   90.00
_cell.angle_beta   90.00
_cell.angle_gamma   90.00
#
_symmetry.space_group_name_H-M   'P 1'
#
loop_
_entity.id
_entity.type
_entity.pdbx_description
1 polymer ?
#
loop_
_entity_poly.entity_id
_entity_poly.type
_entity_poly.pdbx_seq_one_letter_code
_entity_poly.pdbx_strand_id
1 'polypeptide(L)'
;MAVGADTGSARSHTSVGGRLANRLLEALGGYEATRVFKIRGVRNLIAQVDSQTPIGRGEATNAIWNDGQFKDHEGIYIERRDTPTLTAAATFDFLLKHDFYRAGLEFKCDNCGLTNWLSLRQVDDRWICEYCGHGGITSLHVRDRGDWKFRKSGLLAKDNNQEGAIPVLLSLLTLGRIFNDQRLLRLTSVNVLTGVPPCEIDFTALYHHHGEISCGIGEAKAAGGKIDGNDVKNLKTVADALKKADIAPYLVFSKTANAFLPPEIAQFRTARDEGYDVILLTNAEMEPYHPFYEGADKDRLPRPYAVSFDDMVANTAFRYFC
;
A
#
# COMPACT_ATOMS: atom_id res chain seq x y z
N MET A 1 50.62 -13.50 -14.28
CA MET A 1 49.65 -13.95 -13.29
C MET A 1 48.70 -12.78 -13.02
N ALA A 2 47.52 -12.80 -13.65
CA ALA A 2 46.50 -11.78 -13.43
C ALA A 2 45.52 -12.34 -12.37
N VAL A 3 45.52 -11.73 -11.20
CA VAL A 3 44.54 -12.02 -10.17
C VAL A 3 43.27 -11.26 -10.56
N GLY A 4 42.34 -11.97 -11.20
CA GLY A 4 41.02 -11.44 -11.46
C GLY A 4 40.27 -11.31 -10.14
N ALA A 5 40.05 -10.09 -9.70
CA ALA A 5 39.08 -9.80 -8.65
C ALA A 5 37.66 -10.10 -9.20
N ASP A 6 37.10 -11.18 -8.75
CA ASP A 6 35.69 -11.52 -9.00
C ASP A 6 34.81 -10.52 -8.22
N THR A 7 34.49 -9.42 -8.89
CA THR A 7 33.46 -8.48 -8.39
C THR A 7 32.14 -9.16 -8.57
N GLY A 8 31.76 -9.97 -7.58
CA GLY A 8 30.43 -10.59 -7.52
C GLY A 8 29.36 -9.53 -7.67
N SER A 9 28.82 -9.37 -8.87
CA SER A 9 27.72 -8.45 -9.12
C SER A 9 26.54 -8.88 -8.26
N ALA A 10 26.12 -8.02 -7.35
CA ALA A 10 24.92 -8.24 -6.56
C ALA A 10 23.74 -8.43 -7.51
N ARG A 11 23.17 -9.63 -7.56
CA ARG A 11 21.97 -9.91 -8.34
C ARG A 11 20.78 -9.75 -7.42
N SER A 12 19.93 -8.77 -7.72
CA SER A 12 18.65 -8.60 -7.09
C SER A 12 17.55 -8.81 -8.13
N HIS A 13 16.46 -9.43 -7.74
CA HIS A 13 15.28 -9.56 -8.58
C HIS A 13 14.07 -9.01 -7.82
N THR A 14 13.26 -8.22 -8.52
CA THR A 14 11.98 -7.75 -7.98
C THR A 14 11.08 -8.96 -7.71
N SER A 15 10.55 -9.07 -6.49
CA SER A 15 9.62 -10.12 -6.10
C SER A 15 8.27 -10.01 -6.81
N VAL A 16 7.38 -10.97 -6.61
CA VAL A 16 6.00 -10.88 -7.12
C VAL A 16 5.29 -9.67 -6.52
N GLY A 17 5.40 -9.47 -5.20
CA GLY A 17 4.83 -8.31 -4.49
C GLY A 17 5.39 -6.99 -5.03
N GLY A 18 6.69 -6.91 -5.25
CA GLY A 18 7.34 -5.73 -5.82
C GLY A 18 6.88 -5.41 -7.23
N ARG A 19 6.72 -6.42 -8.09
CA ARG A 19 6.15 -6.20 -9.43
C ARG A 19 4.72 -5.70 -9.39
N LEU A 20 3.90 -6.22 -8.47
CA LEU A 20 2.52 -5.73 -8.28
C LEU A 20 2.51 -4.29 -7.76
N ALA A 21 3.36 -3.95 -6.80
CA ALA A 21 3.47 -2.59 -6.29
C ALA A 21 3.90 -1.60 -7.40
N ASN A 22 4.87 -1.97 -8.24
CA ASN A 22 5.29 -1.14 -9.37
C ASN A 22 4.17 -0.96 -10.39
N ARG A 23 3.44 -2.03 -10.74
CA ARG A 23 2.31 -1.94 -11.65
C ARG A 23 1.17 -1.08 -11.08
N LEU A 24 0.91 -1.17 -9.79
CA LEU A 24 -0.08 -0.34 -9.11
C LEU A 24 0.36 1.14 -9.14
N LEU A 25 1.64 1.40 -8.90
CA LEU A 25 2.23 2.73 -9.00
C LEU A 25 2.12 3.32 -10.41
N GLU A 26 2.44 2.53 -11.44
CA GLU A 26 2.29 2.91 -12.85
C GLU A 26 0.82 3.22 -13.20
N ALA A 27 -0.11 2.36 -12.78
CA ALA A 27 -1.54 2.54 -13.03
C ALA A 27 -2.10 3.81 -12.39
N LEU A 28 -1.55 4.21 -11.23
CA LEU A 28 -1.92 5.45 -10.55
C LEU A 28 -1.21 6.70 -11.11
N GLY A 29 -0.17 6.54 -11.90
CA GLY A 29 0.60 7.66 -12.43
C GLY A 29 1.62 8.25 -11.45
N GLY A 30 2.01 7.52 -10.40
CA GLY A 30 3.07 7.90 -9.48
C GLY A 30 2.69 7.85 -8.00
N TYR A 31 3.69 8.11 -7.13
CA TYR A 31 3.54 7.99 -5.68
C TYR A 31 2.47 8.92 -5.10
N GLU A 32 2.32 10.13 -5.61
CA GLU A 32 1.35 11.07 -5.06
C GLU A 32 -0.09 10.57 -5.15
N ALA A 33 -0.43 9.86 -6.21
CA ALA A 33 -1.76 9.28 -6.39
C ALA A 33 -2.02 8.07 -5.47
N THR A 34 -0.97 7.44 -4.92
CA THR A 34 -1.13 6.38 -3.92
C THR A 34 -1.74 6.87 -2.61
N ARG A 35 -1.87 8.19 -2.42
CA ARG A 35 -2.60 8.80 -1.30
C ARG A 35 -4.02 8.29 -1.15
N VAL A 36 -4.66 7.86 -2.22
CA VAL A 36 -5.99 7.25 -2.16
C VAL A 36 -6.04 6.09 -1.16
N PHE A 37 -4.93 5.37 -1.01
CA PHE A 37 -4.82 4.27 -0.06
C PHE A 37 -4.58 4.72 1.40
N LYS A 38 -4.30 6.01 1.66
CA LYS A 38 -4.31 6.56 3.02
C LYS A 38 -5.72 6.54 3.60
N ILE A 39 -6.74 6.65 2.75
CA ILE A 39 -8.13 6.60 3.15
C ILE A 39 -8.47 5.16 3.57
N ARG A 40 -8.70 4.96 4.87
CA ARG A 40 -8.98 3.63 5.43
C ARG A 40 -10.22 3.00 4.80
N GLY A 41 -11.27 3.78 4.55
CA GLY A 41 -12.48 3.32 3.87
C GLY A 41 -12.21 2.76 2.48
N VAL A 42 -11.22 3.29 1.75
CA VAL A 42 -10.77 2.72 0.47
C VAL A 42 -10.11 1.36 0.68
N ARG A 43 -9.21 1.23 1.66
CA ARG A 43 -8.57 -0.06 1.96
C ARG A 43 -9.60 -1.10 2.43
N ASN A 44 -10.56 -0.69 3.26
CA ASN A 44 -11.64 -1.55 3.71
C ASN A 44 -12.52 -2.00 2.54
N LEU A 45 -12.90 -1.09 1.64
CA LEU A 45 -13.64 -1.41 0.43
C LEU A 45 -12.91 -2.45 -0.44
N ILE A 46 -11.60 -2.28 -0.62
CA ILE A 46 -10.76 -3.22 -1.37
C ILE A 46 -10.69 -4.59 -0.67
N ALA A 47 -10.55 -4.62 0.64
CA ALA A 47 -10.40 -5.85 1.42
C ALA A 47 -11.70 -6.64 1.58
N GLN A 48 -12.82 -5.95 1.77
CA GLN A 48 -14.12 -6.57 2.10
C GLN A 48 -14.91 -7.03 0.88
N VAL A 49 -14.74 -6.37 -0.27
CA VAL A 49 -15.46 -6.73 -1.48
C VAL A 49 -14.67 -7.79 -2.25
N ASP A 50 -15.27 -8.95 -2.43
CA ASP A 50 -14.74 -10.00 -3.29
C ASP A 50 -14.67 -9.51 -4.75
N SER A 51 -13.71 -10.02 -5.51
CA SER A 51 -13.55 -9.70 -6.92
C SER A 51 -14.73 -10.16 -7.80
N GLN A 52 -15.50 -11.15 -7.34
CA GLN A 52 -16.67 -11.67 -8.03
C GLN A 52 -17.97 -11.01 -7.61
N THR A 53 -18.01 -10.34 -6.47
CA THR A 53 -19.21 -9.70 -5.93
C THR A 53 -19.37 -8.28 -6.48
N PRO A 54 -20.44 -8.01 -7.27
CA PRO A 54 -20.71 -6.66 -7.74
C PRO A 54 -21.33 -5.81 -6.62
N ILE A 55 -20.90 -4.56 -6.55
CA ILE A 55 -21.40 -3.58 -5.57
C ILE A 55 -22.06 -2.39 -6.26
N GLY A 56 -23.04 -1.78 -5.60
CA GLY A 56 -23.65 -0.52 -6.03
C GLY A 56 -22.74 0.68 -5.74
N ARG A 57 -22.92 1.77 -6.51
CA ARG A 57 -22.18 3.02 -6.28
C ARG A 57 -22.42 3.58 -4.87
N GLY A 58 -23.66 3.55 -4.39
CA GLY A 58 -24.01 3.98 -3.03
C GLY A 58 -23.32 3.15 -1.95
N GLU A 59 -23.26 1.83 -2.12
CA GLU A 59 -22.56 0.93 -1.20
C GLU A 59 -21.07 1.25 -1.15
N ALA A 60 -20.43 1.43 -2.32
CA ALA A 60 -19.02 1.78 -2.40
C ALA A 60 -18.70 3.13 -1.75
N THR A 61 -19.50 4.16 -2.05
CA THR A 61 -19.32 5.49 -1.46
C THR A 61 -19.59 5.50 0.03
N ASN A 62 -20.59 4.74 0.51
CA ASN A 62 -20.84 4.59 1.93
C ASN A 62 -19.71 3.86 2.66
N ALA A 63 -19.15 2.82 2.07
CA ALA A 63 -17.99 2.12 2.65
C ALA A 63 -16.78 3.04 2.81
N ILE A 64 -16.53 3.94 1.84
CA ILE A 64 -15.48 4.95 1.92
C ILE A 64 -15.78 5.98 3.00
N TRP A 65 -17.04 6.47 3.08
CA TRP A 65 -17.45 7.52 4.01
C TRP A 65 -17.54 7.06 5.47
N ASN A 66 -18.09 5.86 5.70
CA ASN A 66 -18.39 5.35 7.03
C ASN A 66 -17.17 4.91 7.85
N ASP A 67 -15.99 5.17 7.37
CA ASP A 67 -14.75 4.88 8.06
C ASP A 67 -14.53 5.70 9.36
N GLY A 68 -15.37 6.68 9.61
CA GLY A 68 -15.28 7.57 10.78
C GLY A 68 -14.12 8.58 10.71
N GLN A 69 -13.11 8.31 9.90
CA GLN A 69 -11.93 9.16 9.71
C GLN A 69 -11.85 9.83 8.33
N PHE A 70 -12.87 9.64 7.48
CA PHE A 70 -12.85 10.23 6.14
C PHE A 70 -12.68 11.76 6.17
N LYS A 71 -13.27 12.41 7.16
CA LYS A 71 -13.16 13.88 7.35
C LYS A 71 -11.72 14.35 7.55
N ASP A 72 -10.89 13.53 8.16
CA ASP A 72 -9.48 13.84 8.39
C ASP A 72 -8.69 13.90 7.09
N HIS A 73 -9.26 13.35 6.01
CA HIS A 73 -8.67 13.36 4.66
C HIS A 73 -9.17 14.51 3.77
N GLU A 74 -10.09 15.36 4.23
CA GLU A 74 -10.66 16.45 3.40
C GLU A 74 -9.60 17.41 2.83
N GLY A 75 -8.46 17.59 3.53
CA GLY A 75 -7.32 18.35 3.05
C GLY A 75 -6.40 17.61 2.10
N ILE A 76 -6.66 16.32 1.81
CA ILE A 76 -5.82 15.49 0.94
C ILE A 76 -6.33 15.57 -0.49
N TYR A 77 -5.49 16.07 -1.37
CA TYR A 77 -5.75 16.02 -2.81
C TYR A 77 -5.28 14.67 -3.35
N ILE A 78 -6.21 13.89 -3.89
CA ILE A 78 -5.88 12.63 -4.58
C ILE A 78 -5.29 12.93 -5.96
N GLU A 79 -5.84 13.93 -6.65
CA GLU A 79 -5.33 14.47 -7.91
C GLU A 79 -4.76 15.89 -7.71
N ARG A 80 -3.81 16.26 -8.54
CA ARG A 80 -3.20 17.60 -8.48
C ARG A 80 -4.25 18.69 -8.71
N ARG A 81 -4.44 19.56 -7.73
CA ARG A 81 -4.98 20.93 -7.75
C ARG A 81 -6.43 21.18 -8.22
N ASP A 82 -7.09 20.26 -8.91
CA ASP A 82 -8.36 20.61 -9.58
C ASP A 82 -9.62 20.10 -8.85
N THR A 83 -9.47 19.38 -7.76
CA THR A 83 -10.61 18.93 -6.96
C THR A 83 -10.67 19.72 -5.66
N PRO A 84 -11.56 20.70 -5.56
CA PRO A 84 -11.60 21.63 -4.41
C PRO A 84 -12.02 20.96 -3.10
N THR A 85 -12.63 19.77 -3.16
CA THR A 85 -13.09 19.06 -1.95
C THR A 85 -13.04 17.55 -2.19
N LEU A 86 -12.36 16.83 -1.31
CA LEU A 86 -12.38 15.37 -1.30
C LEU A 86 -13.75 14.90 -0.83
N THR A 87 -14.45 14.11 -1.67
CA THR A 87 -15.68 13.42 -1.30
C THR A 87 -15.55 11.92 -1.52
N ALA A 88 -16.34 11.11 -0.81
CA ALA A 88 -16.36 9.67 -1.05
C ALA A 88 -16.74 9.32 -2.50
N ALA A 89 -17.61 10.12 -3.12
CA ALA A 89 -17.97 9.96 -4.53
C ALA A 89 -16.78 10.25 -5.45
N ALA A 90 -16.07 11.38 -5.25
CA ALA A 90 -14.88 11.70 -6.02
C ALA A 90 -13.75 10.66 -5.83
N THR A 91 -13.61 10.14 -4.60
CA THR A 91 -12.67 9.06 -4.30
C THR A 91 -13.02 7.78 -5.08
N PHE A 92 -14.30 7.41 -5.12
CA PHE A 92 -14.72 6.24 -5.91
C PHE A 92 -14.56 6.49 -7.41
N ASP A 93 -14.86 7.69 -7.90
CA ASP A 93 -14.63 8.08 -9.30
C ASP A 93 -13.15 8.00 -9.69
N PHE A 94 -12.26 8.37 -8.77
CA PHE A 94 -10.83 8.19 -8.97
C PHE A 94 -10.46 6.71 -9.16
N LEU A 95 -11.02 5.81 -8.33
CA LEU A 95 -10.79 4.36 -8.48
C LEU A 95 -11.34 3.81 -9.81
N LEU A 96 -12.47 4.33 -10.27
CA LEU A 96 -13.03 3.99 -11.58
C LEU A 96 -12.16 4.48 -12.74
N LYS A 97 -11.65 5.71 -12.65
CA LYS A 97 -10.78 6.31 -13.66
C LYS A 97 -9.48 5.52 -13.87
N HIS A 98 -8.98 4.90 -12.80
CA HIS A 98 -7.78 4.06 -12.83
C HIS A 98 -8.07 2.57 -13.07
N ASP A 99 -9.27 2.22 -13.57
CA ASP A 99 -9.68 0.85 -13.89
C ASP A 99 -9.64 -0.14 -12.68
N PHE A 100 -9.66 0.36 -11.45
CA PHE A 100 -9.69 -0.49 -10.25
C PHE A 100 -11.05 -1.11 -9.99
N TYR A 101 -12.09 -0.48 -10.50
CA TYR A 101 -13.43 -1.02 -10.58
C TYR A 101 -13.96 -0.85 -11.99
N ARG A 102 -14.69 -1.85 -12.47
CA ARG A 102 -15.35 -1.81 -13.78
C ARG A 102 -16.84 -1.77 -13.59
N ALA A 103 -17.49 -0.88 -14.33
CA ALA A 103 -18.93 -0.83 -14.41
C ALA A 103 -19.48 -1.99 -15.26
N GLY A 104 -20.63 -2.47 -14.88
CA GLY A 104 -21.38 -3.49 -15.59
C GLY A 104 -22.86 -3.45 -15.22
N LEU A 105 -23.60 -4.37 -15.78
CA LEU A 105 -25.03 -4.57 -15.53
C LEU A 105 -25.27 -5.85 -14.75
N GLU A 106 -26.16 -5.81 -13.79
CA GLU A 106 -26.59 -6.97 -13.02
C GLU A 106 -28.05 -7.25 -13.31
N PHE A 107 -28.37 -8.48 -13.66
CA PHE A 107 -29.72 -8.93 -13.92
C PHE A 107 -29.90 -10.43 -13.68
N LYS A 108 -31.14 -10.85 -13.43
CA LYS A 108 -31.48 -12.26 -13.26
C LYS A 108 -31.79 -12.93 -14.58
N CYS A 109 -31.36 -14.17 -14.71
CA CYS A 109 -31.74 -15.03 -15.84
C CYS A 109 -33.19 -15.51 -15.67
N ASP A 110 -34.04 -15.30 -16.68
CA ASP A 110 -35.43 -15.73 -16.66
C ASP A 110 -35.58 -17.25 -16.63
N ASN A 111 -34.57 -18.00 -17.12
CA ASN A 111 -34.62 -19.44 -17.16
C ASN A 111 -34.17 -20.10 -15.85
N CYS A 112 -33.02 -19.72 -15.29
CA CYS A 112 -32.47 -20.37 -14.08
C CYS A 112 -32.60 -19.53 -12.81
N GLY A 113 -33.01 -18.26 -12.90
CA GLY A 113 -33.16 -17.36 -11.77
C GLY A 113 -31.85 -16.86 -11.15
N LEU A 114 -30.70 -17.29 -11.67
CA LEU A 114 -29.40 -16.87 -11.16
C LEU A 114 -29.04 -15.47 -11.65
N THR A 115 -28.32 -14.73 -10.78
CA THR A 115 -27.88 -13.38 -11.10
C THR A 115 -26.63 -13.40 -11.95
N ASN A 116 -26.67 -12.68 -13.06
CA ASN A 116 -25.55 -12.49 -13.98
C ASN A 116 -25.02 -11.06 -13.85
N TRP A 117 -23.75 -10.87 -14.05
CA TRP A 117 -23.11 -9.57 -14.17
C TRP A 117 -22.30 -9.51 -15.47
N LEU A 118 -22.60 -8.56 -16.32
CA LEU A 118 -21.87 -8.31 -17.56
C LEU A 118 -21.15 -6.97 -17.46
N SER A 119 -19.84 -6.99 -17.69
CA SER A 119 -19.08 -5.73 -17.81
C SER A 119 -19.58 -4.94 -19.04
N LEU A 120 -19.46 -3.62 -19.00
CA LEU A 120 -19.85 -2.77 -20.16
C LEU A 120 -19.20 -3.18 -21.46
N ARG A 121 -18.01 -3.78 -21.41
CA ARG A 121 -17.31 -4.28 -22.61
C ARG A 121 -17.94 -5.55 -23.18
N GLN A 122 -18.77 -6.25 -22.40
CA GLN A 122 -19.45 -7.50 -22.77
C GLN A 122 -20.94 -7.30 -23.06
N VAL A 123 -21.45 -6.09 -22.80
CA VAL A 123 -22.84 -5.76 -23.07
C VAL A 123 -23.04 -5.62 -24.59
N ASP A 124 -23.88 -6.48 -25.12
CA ASP A 124 -24.33 -6.49 -26.51
C ASP A 124 -25.87 -6.53 -26.51
N ASP A 125 -26.50 -6.44 -27.66
CA ASP A 125 -27.95 -6.53 -27.83
C ASP A 125 -28.51 -7.84 -27.27
N ARG A 126 -27.70 -8.89 -27.28
CA ARG A 126 -28.01 -10.19 -26.69
C ARG A 126 -26.98 -10.59 -25.66
N TRP A 127 -27.45 -11.18 -24.57
CA TRP A 127 -26.62 -11.77 -23.54
C TRP A 127 -26.85 -13.26 -23.41
N ILE A 128 -25.88 -13.98 -22.87
CA ILE A 128 -25.96 -15.42 -22.59
C ILE A 128 -25.71 -15.62 -21.11
N CYS A 129 -26.61 -16.36 -20.43
CA CYS A 129 -26.43 -16.70 -19.01
C CYS A 129 -25.18 -17.58 -18.84
N GLU A 130 -24.27 -17.15 -17.99
CA GLU A 130 -23.01 -17.87 -17.70
C GLU A 130 -23.25 -19.23 -17.01
N TYR A 131 -24.42 -19.44 -16.39
CA TYR A 131 -24.76 -20.65 -15.67
C TYR A 131 -25.53 -21.69 -16.49
N CYS A 132 -26.50 -21.28 -17.28
CA CYS A 132 -27.39 -22.21 -17.98
C CYS A 132 -27.38 -22.08 -19.51
N GLY A 133 -26.63 -21.14 -20.08
CA GLY A 133 -26.52 -20.91 -21.52
C GLY A 133 -27.79 -20.29 -22.16
N HIS A 134 -28.81 -19.95 -21.34
CA HIS A 134 -30.02 -19.29 -21.88
C HIS A 134 -29.65 -17.89 -22.39
N GLY A 135 -30.15 -17.54 -23.57
CA GLY A 135 -29.97 -16.24 -24.20
C GLY A 135 -31.16 -15.31 -23.99
N GLY A 136 -30.90 -14.03 -23.83
CA GLY A 136 -31.91 -12.99 -23.72
C GLY A 136 -31.55 -11.72 -24.49
N ILE A 137 -32.49 -10.79 -24.55
CA ILE A 137 -32.29 -9.44 -25.12
C ILE A 137 -31.94 -8.49 -24.00
N THR A 138 -30.77 -7.87 -24.08
CA THR A 138 -30.21 -7.02 -23.01
C THR A 138 -31.14 -5.86 -22.66
N SER A 139 -31.72 -5.19 -23.65
CA SER A 139 -32.63 -4.04 -23.43
C SER A 139 -33.91 -4.37 -22.68
N LEU A 140 -34.34 -5.64 -22.63
CA LEU A 140 -35.51 -6.06 -21.86
C LEU A 140 -35.20 -6.24 -20.36
N HIS A 141 -33.92 -6.42 -20.01
CA HIS A 141 -33.48 -6.63 -18.64
C HIS A 141 -32.95 -5.35 -17.97
N VAL A 142 -32.51 -4.37 -18.75
CA VAL A 142 -32.03 -3.08 -18.24
C VAL A 142 -33.23 -2.14 -18.09
N ARG A 143 -33.73 -2.04 -16.87
CA ARG A 143 -34.94 -1.23 -16.58
C ARG A 143 -34.63 0.13 -16.01
N ASP A 144 -33.58 0.24 -15.15
CA ASP A 144 -33.28 1.45 -14.39
C ASP A 144 -31.79 1.67 -14.17
N ARG A 145 -31.45 2.90 -13.74
CA ARG A 145 -30.07 3.25 -13.33
C ARG A 145 -29.53 2.43 -12.14
N GLY A 146 -30.42 1.78 -11.37
CA GLY A 146 -30.07 0.93 -10.24
C GLY A 146 -29.40 -0.39 -10.61
N ASP A 147 -29.49 -0.80 -11.87
CA ASP A 147 -28.89 -2.05 -12.37
C ASP A 147 -27.37 -1.94 -12.60
N TRP A 148 -26.84 -0.72 -12.53
CA TRP A 148 -25.41 -0.50 -12.61
C TRP A 148 -24.69 -0.96 -11.35
N LYS A 149 -23.79 -1.91 -11.56
CA LYS A 149 -22.94 -2.47 -10.51
C LYS A 149 -21.47 -2.40 -10.90
N PHE A 150 -20.62 -2.48 -9.91
CA PHE A 150 -19.17 -2.34 -10.08
C PHE A 150 -18.48 -3.56 -9.48
N ARG A 151 -17.57 -4.17 -10.19
CA ARG A 151 -16.67 -5.23 -9.69
C ARG A 151 -15.24 -4.74 -9.62
N LYS A 152 -14.48 -5.23 -8.64
CA LYS A 152 -13.03 -5.02 -8.62
C LYS A 152 -12.42 -5.54 -9.91
N SER A 153 -11.44 -4.83 -10.43
CA SER A 153 -10.76 -5.18 -11.67
C SER A 153 -9.27 -4.87 -11.60
N GLY A 154 -8.55 -5.28 -12.63
CA GLY A 154 -7.12 -5.05 -12.71
C GLY A 154 -6.38 -5.64 -11.50
N LEU A 155 -5.41 -4.89 -11.00
CA LEU A 155 -4.53 -5.32 -9.91
C LEU A 155 -5.26 -5.48 -8.57
N LEU A 156 -6.34 -4.71 -8.34
CA LEU A 156 -7.10 -4.80 -7.09
C LEU A 156 -8.03 -6.02 -7.07
N ALA A 157 -8.29 -6.67 -8.19
CA ALA A 157 -9.06 -7.92 -8.25
C ALA A 157 -8.25 -9.13 -7.72
N LYS A 158 -6.93 -9.00 -7.58
CA LYS A 158 -6.09 -10.02 -6.95
C LYS A 158 -6.42 -10.09 -5.45
N ASP A 159 -6.74 -11.27 -4.99
CA ASP A 159 -6.97 -11.53 -3.57
C ASP A 159 -5.66 -11.44 -2.74
N ASN A 160 -5.75 -11.61 -1.42
CA ASN A 160 -4.63 -11.53 -0.47
C ASN A 160 -3.97 -10.14 -0.37
N ASN A 161 -4.79 -9.09 -0.28
CA ASN A 161 -4.29 -7.71 -0.09
C ASN A 161 -3.27 -7.25 -1.15
N GLN A 162 -3.44 -7.71 -2.38
CA GLN A 162 -2.54 -7.41 -3.50
C GLN A 162 -1.08 -7.75 -3.19
N GLU A 163 -0.85 -8.90 -2.53
CA GLU A 163 0.47 -9.38 -2.12
C GLU A 163 1.27 -8.33 -1.31
N GLY A 164 0.61 -7.53 -0.49
CA GLY A 164 1.24 -6.50 0.32
C GLY A 164 1.59 -5.19 -0.40
N ALA A 165 1.23 -5.01 -1.66
CA ALA A 165 1.61 -3.84 -2.45
C ALA A 165 1.15 -2.50 -1.84
N ILE A 166 -0.08 -2.43 -1.30
CA ILE A 166 -0.62 -1.20 -0.71
C ILE A 166 0.19 -0.72 0.51
N PRO A 167 0.48 -1.55 1.53
CA PRO A 167 1.34 -1.14 2.64
C PRO A 167 2.73 -0.66 2.19
N VAL A 168 3.35 -1.34 1.24
CA VAL A 168 4.65 -0.96 0.67
C VAL A 168 4.59 0.44 0.05
N LEU A 169 3.60 0.70 -0.79
CA LEU A 169 3.44 2.01 -1.44
C LEU A 169 3.17 3.14 -0.45
N LEU A 170 2.38 2.88 0.60
CA LEU A 170 2.12 3.85 1.66
C LEU A 170 3.38 4.16 2.47
N SER A 171 4.19 3.15 2.78
CA SER A 171 5.48 3.33 3.46
C SER A 171 6.42 4.20 2.63
N LEU A 172 6.58 3.88 1.34
CA LEU A 172 7.43 4.64 0.42
C LEU A 172 6.91 6.06 0.16
N LEU A 173 5.59 6.26 0.10
CA LEU A 173 4.99 7.59 0.02
C LEU A 173 5.31 8.40 1.28
N THR A 174 5.20 7.78 2.46
CA THR A 174 5.47 8.43 3.75
C THR A 174 6.92 8.86 3.85
N LEU A 175 7.85 7.97 3.52
CA LEU A 175 9.28 8.30 3.47
C LEU A 175 9.59 9.40 2.45
N GLY A 176 8.98 9.35 1.25
CA GLY A 176 9.17 10.37 0.22
C GLY A 176 8.70 11.77 0.63
N ARG A 177 7.77 11.86 1.58
CA ARG A 177 7.31 13.15 2.11
C ARG A 177 8.21 13.71 3.21
N ILE A 178 8.88 12.85 3.96
CA ILE A 178 9.86 13.24 4.97
C ILE A 178 11.12 13.74 4.28
N PHE A 179 11.59 12.98 3.30
CA PHE A 179 12.74 13.34 2.50
C PHE A 179 12.31 14.10 1.26
N ASN A 180 13.06 15.10 0.86
CA ASN A 180 12.82 15.73 -0.44
C ASN A 180 12.96 14.67 -1.54
N ASP A 181 11.89 14.42 -2.31
CA ASP A 181 11.79 13.39 -3.36
C ASP A 181 12.97 13.35 -4.33
N GLN A 182 13.62 14.48 -4.58
CA GLN A 182 14.77 14.58 -5.50
C GLN A 182 16.02 13.85 -5.02
N ARG A 183 16.11 13.49 -3.74
CA ARG A 183 17.26 12.85 -3.10
C ARG A 183 16.97 11.45 -2.60
N LEU A 184 15.75 10.98 -2.79
CA LEU A 184 15.29 9.68 -2.33
C LEU A 184 15.07 8.73 -3.50
N LEU A 185 15.85 7.66 -3.57
CA LEU A 185 15.58 6.52 -4.43
C LEU A 185 14.72 5.50 -3.70
N ARG A 186 13.57 5.15 -4.26
CA ARG A 186 12.60 4.21 -3.71
C ARG A 186 12.54 2.94 -4.56
N LEU A 187 12.68 1.79 -3.92
CA LEU A 187 12.61 0.48 -4.54
C LEU A 187 11.55 -0.36 -3.82
N THR A 188 10.68 -0.99 -4.59
CA THR A 188 9.70 -1.95 -4.08
C THR A 188 10.31 -3.34 -4.03
N SER A 189 9.87 -4.14 -3.09
CA SER A 189 10.23 -5.55 -2.82
C SER A 189 11.35 -6.16 -3.65
N VAL A 190 12.50 -6.37 -3.03
CA VAL A 190 13.72 -6.86 -3.66
C VAL A 190 14.13 -8.17 -3.00
N ASN A 191 14.33 -9.21 -3.80
CA ASN A 191 15.02 -10.43 -3.36
C ASN A 191 16.52 -10.16 -3.39
N VAL A 192 17.16 -10.19 -2.24
CA VAL A 192 18.61 -10.07 -2.10
C VAL A 192 19.24 -11.45 -2.27
N LEU A 193 20.08 -11.63 -3.29
CA LEU A 193 20.62 -12.95 -3.68
C LEU A 193 22.13 -13.11 -3.43
N THR A 194 22.84 -12.02 -3.14
CA THR A 194 24.30 -12.04 -3.00
C THR A 194 24.77 -11.34 -1.74
N GLY A 195 25.78 -11.92 -1.11
CA GLY A 195 26.41 -11.36 0.10
C GLY A 195 25.69 -11.64 1.40
N VAL A 196 24.45 -12.13 1.34
CA VAL A 196 23.61 -12.54 2.49
C VAL A 196 22.80 -13.79 2.11
N PRO A 197 22.28 -14.56 3.08
CA PRO A 197 21.32 -15.60 2.79
C PRO A 197 20.14 -15.02 1.98
N PRO A 198 19.62 -15.76 0.98
CA PRO A 198 18.49 -15.28 0.18
C PRO A 198 17.34 -14.84 1.06
N CYS A 199 16.93 -13.59 0.97
CA CYS A 199 15.81 -13.03 1.72
C CYS A 199 15.09 -11.98 0.88
N GLU A 200 13.81 -11.78 1.16
CA GLU A 200 12.99 -10.72 0.59
C GLU A 200 12.99 -9.51 1.53
N ILE A 201 13.02 -8.33 0.95
CA ILE A 201 12.79 -7.05 1.60
C ILE A 201 11.61 -6.41 0.88
N ASP A 202 10.59 -5.97 1.61
CA ASP A 202 9.40 -5.41 1.00
C ASP A 202 9.64 -4.05 0.34
N PHE A 203 10.55 -3.26 0.88
CA PHE A 203 10.96 -2.00 0.25
C PHE A 203 12.34 -1.51 0.73
N THR A 204 12.92 -0.64 -0.09
CA THR A 204 14.17 0.05 0.22
C THR A 204 14.04 1.52 -0.14
N ALA A 205 14.54 2.40 0.72
CA ALA A 205 14.59 3.84 0.53
C ALA A 205 16.02 4.33 0.76
N LEU A 206 16.72 4.66 -0.33
CA LEU A 206 18.07 5.22 -0.27
C LEU A 206 18.01 6.74 -0.28
N TYR A 207 18.59 7.36 0.71
CA TYR A 207 18.66 8.81 0.84
C TYR A 207 20.11 9.27 0.83
N HIS A 208 20.44 10.19 -0.07
CA HIS A 208 21.76 10.78 -0.18
C HIS A 208 21.73 12.23 0.29
N HIS A 209 22.51 12.54 1.33
CA HIS A 209 22.60 13.89 1.91
C HIS A 209 24.02 14.19 2.37
N HIS A 210 24.57 15.31 1.95
CA HIS A 210 25.91 15.80 2.31
C HIS A 210 27.07 14.78 2.14
N GLY A 211 26.97 13.91 1.15
CA GLY A 211 28.00 12.88 0.89
C GLY A 211 27.79 11.57 1.65
N GLU A 212 26.81 11.50 2.55
CA GLU A 212 26.45 10.29 3.28
C GLU A 212 25.24 9.60 2.64
N ILE A 213 25.26 8.27 2.64
CA ILE A 213 24.16 7.44 2.15
C ILE A 213 23.50 6.74 3.33
N SER A 214 22.21 7.02 3.51
CA SER A 214 21.34 6.35 4.46
C SER A 214 20.39 5.43 3.73
N CYS A 215 20.11 4.25 4.30
CA CYS A 215 19.26 3.23 3.68
C CYS A 215 18.19 2.73 4.64
N GLY A 216 16.95 3.12 4.43
CA GLY A 216 15.80 2.47 5.06
C GLY A 216 15.47 1.17 4.33
N ILE A 217 15.53 0.05 5.04
CA ILE A 217 15.09 -1.27 4.56
C ILE A 217 13.87 -1.69 5.36
N GLY A 218 12.83 -2.18 4.69
CA GLY A 218 11.55 -2.29 5.36
C GLY A 218 10.74 -3.54 5.08
N GLU A 219 9.93 -3.87 6.09
CA GLU A 219 8.87 -4.87 6.08
C GLU A 219 7.53 -4.18 6.25
N ALA A 220 6.55 -4.49 5.39
CA ALA A 220 5.25 -3.83 5.37
C ALA A 220 4.10 -4.84 5.39
N LYS A 221 3.20 -4.71 6.35
CA LYS A 221 2.04 -5.62 6.48
C LYS A 221 0.72 -4.85 6.41
N ALA A 222 -0.29 -5.48 5.84
CA ALA A 222 -1.68 -5.03 5.97
C ALA A 222 -2.16 -5.19 7.43
N ALA A 223 -3.32 -4.60 7.75
CA ALA A 223 -3.85 -4.56 9.12
C ALA A 223 -3.90 -5.91 9.84
N GLY A 224 -4.27 -6.98 9.13
CA GLY A 224 -4.32 -8.36 9.68
C GLY A 224 -3.00 -9.12 9.65
N GLY A 225 -1.98 -8.61 8.96
CA GLY A 225 -0.66 -9.25 8.87
C GLY A 225 0.13 -9.16 10.18
N LYS A 226 1.07 -10.06 10.37
CA LYS A 226 2.00 -10.06 11.52
C LYS A 226 3.41 -9.94 11.01
N ILE A 227 4.23 -9.16 11.72
CA ILE A 227 5.68 -9.13 11.54
C ILE A 227 6.28 -10.12 12.53
N ASP A 228 6.95 -11.12 12.02
CA ASP A 228 7.50 -12.20 12.85
C ASP A 228 9.03 -12.08 13.03
N GLY A 229 9.60 -13.02 13.82
CA GLY A 229 11.03 -13.03 14.11
C GLY A 229 11.90 -13.27 12.87
N ASN A 230 11.40 -13.91 11.83
CA ASN A 230 12.14 -14.12 10.59
C ASN A 230 12.20 -12.82 9.78
N ASP A 231 11.10 -12.05 9.72
CA ASP A 231 11.07 -10.73 9.09
C ASP A 231 12.14 -9.82 9.71
N VAL A 232 12.17 -9.74 11.06
CA VAL A 232 13.16 -8.94 11.79
C VAL A 232 14.58 -9.44 11.55
N LYS A 233 14.82 -10.75 11.58
CA LYS A 233 16.13 -11.37 11.33
C LYS A 233 16.63 -11.09 9.91
N ASN A 234 15.76 -11.16 8.91
CA ASN A 234 16.11 -10.88 7.53
C ASN A 234 16.58 -9.43 7.38
N LEU A 235 15.83 -8.46 7.90
CA LEU A 235 16.24 -7.06 7.83
C LEU A 235 17.56 -6.81 8.58
N LYS A 236 17.78 -7.39 9.75
CA LYS A 236 19.07 -7.30 10.49
C LYS A 236 20.23 -7.84 9.65
N THR A 237 20.03 -8.98 8.98
CA THR A 237 21.06 -9.58 8.12
C THR A 237 21.47 -8.65 6.98
N VAL A 238 20.50 -7.99 6.36
CA VAL A 238 20.77 -7.01 5.30
C VAL A 238 21.39 -5.73 5.86
N ALA A 239 20.94 -5.26 7.02
CA ALA A 239 21.52 -4.11 7.69
C ALA A 239 23.01 -4.31 8.00
N ASP A 240 23.39 -5.50 8.47
CA ASP A 240 24.80 -5.83 8.72
C ASP A 240 25.64 -5.83 7.44
N ALA A 241 25.07 -6.24 6.32
CA ALA A 241 25.74 -6.16 5.03
C ALA A 241 25.90 -4.70 4.54
N LEU A 242 24.89 -3.86 4.75
CA LEU A 242 24.94 -2.43 4.44
C LEU A 242 26.00 -1.70 5.30
N LYS A 243 26.06 -1.98 6.61
CA LYS A 243 27.09 -1.43 7.50
C LYS A 243 28.53 -1.78 7.00
N LYS A 244 28.75 -2.99 6.50
CA LYS A 244 30.04 -3.38 5.92
C LYS A 244 30.40 -2.63 4.63
N ALA A 245 29.40 -2.09 3.95
CA ALA A 245 29.55 -1.28 2.74
C ALA A 245 29.57 0.24 3.04
N ASP A 246 29.69 0.62 4.31
CA ASP A 246 29.71 2.02 4.77
C ASP A 246 28.39 2.77 4.43
N ILE A 247 27.26 2.06 4.50
CA ILE A 247 25.92 2.60 4.32
C ILE A 247 25.19 2.50 5.65
N ALA A 248 24.65 3.62 6.16
CA ALA A 248 23.87 3.64 7.40
C ALA A 248 22.50 2.99 7.19
N PRO A 249 22.20 1.82 7.81
CA PRO A 249 20.93 1.13 7.66
C PRO A 249 19.94 1.52 8.75
N TYR A 250 18.66 1.65 8.35
CA TYR A 250 17.52 1.84 9.24
C TYR A 250 16.49 0.74 8.99
N LEU A 251 16.09 0.01 10.04
CA LEU A 251 15.06 -1.01 9.97
C LEU A 251 13.69 -0.35 10.07
N VAL A 252 12.91 -0.40 8.99
CA VAL A 252 11.58 0.23 8.94
C VAL A 252 10.51 -0.86 8.97
N PHE A 253 9.70 -0.89 10.02
CA PHE A 253 8.55 -1.78 10.11
C PHE A 253 7.28 -0.95 9.97
N SER A 254 6.43 -1.33 9.02
CA SER A 254 5.19 -0.61 8.75
C SER A 254 3.98 -1.53 8.76
N LYS A 255 2.85 -1.01 9.23
CA LYS A 255 1.59 -1.75 9.30
C LYS A 255 0.41 -0.81 9.10
N THR A 256 -0.49 -1.15 8.17
CA THR A 256 -1.72 -0.37 7.98
C THR A 256 -2.78 -0.70 9.05
N ALA A 257 -2.36 -0.63 10.31
CA ALA A 257 -3.15 -0.84 11.52
C ALA A 257 -2.93 0.33 12.49
N ASN A 258 -3.78 0.46 13.52
CA ASN A 258 -3.66 1.54 14.50
C ASN A 258 -2.48 1.32 15.48
N ALA A 259 -2.04 0.08 15.64
CA ALA A 259 -0.94 -0.28 16.53
C ALA A 259 -0.28 -1.59 16.09
N PHE A 260 0.95 -1.79 16.48
CA PHE A 260 1.62 -3.08 16.47
C PHE A 260 1.13 -3.94 17.64
N LEU A 261 1.22 -5.25 17.49
CA LEU A 261 0.92 -6.19 18.57
C LEU A 261 2.04 -6.17 19.63
N PRO A 262 1.75 -6.43 20.92
CA PRO A 262 2.78 -6.46 21.95
C PRO A 262 3.98 -7.38 21.64
N PRO A 263 3.81 -8.59 21.06
CA PRO A 263 4.94 -9.42 20.64
C PRO A 263 5.80 -8.80 19.54
N GLU A 264 5.19 -8.04 18.59
CA GLU A 264 5.92 -7.32 17.54
C GLU A 264 6.80 -6.23 18.18
N ILE A 265 6.22 -5.42 19.08
CA ILE A 265 6.96 -4.37 19.82
C ILE A 265 8.13 -4.96 20.62
N ALA A 266 7.95 -6.13 21.26
CA ALA A 266 9.02 -6.79 22.00
C ALA A 266 10.19 -7.17 21.08
N GLN A 267 9.93 -7.67 19.88
CA GLN A 267 10.97 -8.00 18.89
C GLN A 267 11.69 -6.76 18.38
N PHE A 268 10.96 -5.66 18.12
CA PHE A 268 11.55 -4.40 17.68
C PHE A 268 12.43 -3.78 18.78
N ARG A 269 12.00 -3.86 20.04
CA ARG A 269 12.80 -3.43 21.19
C ARG A 269 14.09 -4.23 21.30
N THR A 270 14.02 -5.55 21.13
CA THR A 270 15.21 -6.41 21.09
C THR A 270 16.18 -5.98 19.99
N ALA A 271 15.69 -5.72 18.77
CA ALA A 271 16.54 -5.25 17.68
C ALA A 271 17.22 -3.90 18.02
N ARG A 272 16.48 -2.97 18.61
CA ARG A 272 17.04 -1.70 19.09
C ARG A 272 18.10 -1.91 20.17
N ASP A 273 17.85 -2.76 21.15
CA ASP A 273 18.79 -3.04 22.25
C ASP A 273 20.08 -3.73 21.74
N GLU A 274 20.00 -4.39 20.58
CA GLU A 274 21.15 -4.94 19.85
C GLU A 274 21.90 -3.87 19.00
N GLY A 275 21.46 -2.61 19.02
CA GLY A 275 22.14 -1.49 18.34
C GLY A 275 21.69 -1.24 16.90
N TYR A 276 20.48 -1.66 16.53
CA TYR A 276 19.88 -1.28 15.25
C TYR A 276 18.98 -0.05 15.42
N ASP A 277 18.99 0.83 14.43
CA ASP A 277 18.08 1.94 14.32
C ASP A 277 16.73 1.47 13.79
N VAL A 278 15.70 1.57 14.61
CA VAL A 278 14.35 1.04 14.32
C VAL A 278 13.35 2.17 14.13
N ILE A 279 12.58 2.10 13.06
CA ILE A 279 11.50 3.01 12.71
C ILE A 279 10.19 2.22 12.61
N LEU A 280 9.16 2.68 13.31
CA LEU A 280 7.84 2.06 13.34
C LEU A 280 6.81 3.01 12.73
N LEU A 281 6.05 2.51 11.74
CA LEU A 281 5.01 3.25 11.05
C LEU A 281 3.68 2.51 11.17
N THR A 282 2.69 3.14 11.78
CA THR A 282 1.30 2.69 11.82
C THR A 282 0.40 3.65 11.04
N ASN A 283 -0.90 3.46 11.09
CA ASN A 283 -1.84 4.44 10.55
C ASN A 283 -1.61 5.84 11.13
N ALA A 284 -1.15 5.95 12.37
CA ALA A 284 -0.91 7.23 13.02
C ALA A 284 0.22 8.02 12.35
N GLU A 285 1.25 7.34 11.85
CA GLU A 285 2.36 7.96 11.13
C GLU A 285 2.08 8.11 9.64
N MET A 286 1.28 7.21 9.06
CA MET A 286 1.02 7.17 7.62
C MET A 286 -0.23 7.93 7.20
N GLU A 287 -1.18 8.16 8.11
CA GLU A 287 -2.47 8.80 7.86
C GLU A 287 -2.67 10.02 8.78
N PRO A 288 -3.54 10.95 8.35
CA PRO A 288 -4.03 11.16 7.00
C PRO A 288 -3.04 11.95 6.15
N TYR A 289 -2.22 12.80 6.77
CA TYR A 289 -1.59 13.91 6.07
C TYR A 289 -0.07 13.93 6.14
N HIS A 290 0.50 13.90 7.33
CA HIS A 290 1.94 14.03 7.55
C HIS A 290 2.42 13.03 8.62
N PRO A 291 3.54 12.34 8.40
CA PRO A 291 4.12 11.47 9.41
C PRO A 291 4.33 12.22 10.72
N PHE A 292 3.88 11.65 11.81
CA PHE A 292 4.00 12.20 13.16
C PHE A 292 3.26 13.53 13.44
N TYR A 293 2.55 14.11 12.45
CA TYR A 293 1.90 15.41 12.63
C TYR A 293 0.74 15.37 13.65
N GLU A 294 -0.14 14.39 13.58
CA GLU A 294 -1.24 14.25 14.53
C GLU A 294 -0.76 13.91 15.94
N GLY A 295 0.35 13.19 16.06
CA GLY A 295 0.97 12.88 17.34
C GLY A 295 1.74 14.05 17.94
N ALA A 296 2.21 15.01 17.14
CA ALA A 296 3.10 16.07 17.59
C ALA A 296 2.54 16.90 18.75
N ASP A 297 1.26 17.26 18.68
CA ASP A 297 0.62 18.05 19.75
C ASP A 297 0.14 17.19 20.92
N LYS A 298 -0.31 15.95 20.65
CA LYS A 298 -0.86 15.05 21.67
C LYS A 298 0.24 14.31 22.45
N ASP A 299 1.23 13.82 21.72
CA ASP A 299 2.26 12.93 22.28
C ASP A 299 3.55 13.67 22.60
N ARG A 300 3.63 14.98 22.34
CA ARG A 300 4.83 15.82 22.56
C ARG A 300 6.09 15.19 21.96
N LEU A 301 5.98 14.69 20.75
CA LEU A 301 7.07 14.03 20.04
C LEU A 301 8.35 14.86 20.07
N PRO A 302 9.53 14.26 20.29
CA PRO A 302 10.80 14.98 20.35
C PRO A 302 11.17 15.63 19.00
N ARG A 303 10.68 15.09 17.89
CA ARG A 303 10.89 15.60 16.53
C ARG A 303 9.58 15.60 15.74
N PRO A 304 8.65 16.55 16.02
CA PRO A 304 7.31 16.57 15.42
C PRO A 304 7.35 16.71 13.90
N TYR A 305 8.39 17.34 13.37
CA TYR A 305 8.61 17.51 11.92
C TYR A 305 9.86 16.73 11.52
N ALA A 306 9.76 15.41 11.50
CA ALA A 306 10.87 14.56 11.08
C ALA A 306 11.30 14.90 9.65
N VAL A 307 12.59 15.14 9.45
CA VAL A 307 13.22 15.44 8.14
C VAL A 307 14.37 14.46 7.82
N SER A 308 14.63 13.52 8.71
CA SER A 308 15.67 12.51 8.58
C SER A 308 15.22 11.16 9.16
N PHE A 309 15.95 10.10 8.85
CA PHE A 309 15.76 8.81 9.51
C PHE A 309 16.02 8.88 11.02
N ASP A 310 17.00 9.66 11.46
CA ASP A 310 17.30 9.82 12.89
C ASP A 310 16.15 10.46 13.66
N ASP A 311 15.48 11.47 13.07
CA ASP A 311 14.29 12.05 13.67
C ASP A 311 13.18 11.02 13.83
N MET A 312 13.01 10.14 12.81
CA MET A 312 12.02 9.05 12.87
C MET A 312 12.37 8.02 13.93
N VAL A 313 13.65 7.67 14.08
CA VAL A 313 14.14 6.78 15.16
C VAL A 313 13.86 7.40 16.53
N ALA A 314 14.14 8.69 16.73
CA ALA A 314 13.85 9.39 17.98
C ALA A 314 12.36 9.38 18.31
N ASN A 315 11.50 9.66 17.34
CA ASN A 315 10.05 9.62 17.52
C ASN A 315 9.53 8.21 17.80
N THR A 316 10.06 7.20 17.11
CA THR A 316 9.74 5.79 17.36
C THR A 316 10.13 5.38 18.79
N ALA A 317 11.34 5.76 19.22
CA ALA A 317 11.82 5.44 20.56
C ALA A 317 10.91 6.02 21.63
N PHE A 318 10.52 7.28 21.48
CA PHE A 318 9.61 7.96 22.39
C PHE A 318 8.22 7.33 22.45
N ARG A 319 7.66 6.99 21.31
CA ARG A 319 6.26 6.54 21.22
C ARG A 319 6.06 5.07 21.58
N TYR A 320 7.01 4.21 21.22
CA TYR A 320 6.83 2.76 21.29
C TYR A 320 7.73 2.07 22.30
N PHE A 321 8.80 2.72 22.78
CA PHE A 321 9.80 2.09 23.63
C PHE A 321 9.98 2.77 24.99
N CYS A 322 9.38 3.95 25.21
CA CYS A 322 9.37 4.62 26.52
C CYS A 322 8.28 4.10 27.44
#